data_444453a67c90731eed1f9bf3ba9ad936
#
_entry.id   444453a67c90731eed1f9bf3ba9ad936
#
_cell.length_a   1.000
_cell.length_b   1.000
_cell.length_c   1.000
_cell.angle_alpha   90.00
_cell.angle_beta   90.00
_cell.angle_gamma   90.00
#
_symmetry.space_group_name_H-M   'P 1'
#
loop_
_entity.id
_entity.type
_entity.pdbx_description
1 polymer ?
#
loop_
_entity_poly.entity_id
_entity_poly.type
_entity_poly.pdbx_seq_one_letter_code
_entity_poly.pdbx_strand_id
1 'polypeptide(L)'
;MRNNELLESTAERLKILKAVASAVRLDILEYLKDPTGNFPAQIDGDRVRDGVCADFIREKLGIAAATASRHLTLLTDAGLLFATRKKGWTFYRRNEQAIRRFAKQLQSDL
;
A
#
# COMPACT_ATOMS: atom_id res chain seq x y z
N MET A 1 31.69 5.28 -1.97
CA MET A 1 30.61 6.27 -2.18
C MET A 1 29.59 5.73 -3.17
N ARG A 2 29.96 5.56 -4.42
CA ARG A 2 29.05 5.03 -5.44
C ARG A 2 28.49 3.66 -5.08
N ASN A 3 29.33 2.77 -4.58
CA ASN A 3 28.91 1.41 -4.24
C ASN A 3 27.84 1.42 -3.14
N ASN A 4 27.99 2.30 -2.15
CA ASN A 4 27.00 2.43 -1.07
C ASN A 4 25.68 2.99 -1.58
N GLU A 5 25.73 3.99 -2.44
CA GLU A 5 24.52 4.57 -3.04
C GLU A 5 23.78 3.53 -3.89
N LEU A 6 24.51 2.77 -4.70
CA LEU A 6 23.93 1.74 -5.52
C LEU A 6 23.30 0.62 -4.68
N LEU A 7 23.98 0.20 -3.62
CA LEU A 7 23.44 -0.83 -2.72
C LEU A 7 22.17 -0.38 -2.00
N GLU A 8 22.14 0.86 -1.53
CA GLU A 8 20.95 1.43 -0.89
C GLU A 8 19.78 1.51 -1.86
N SER A 9 20.02 1.99 -3.08
CA SER A 9 19.00 2.07 -4.12
C SER A 9 18.47 0.68 -4.50
N THR A 10 19.36 -0.30 -4.60
CA THR A 10 18.98 -1.69 -4.88
C THR A 10 18.15 -2.27 -3.73
N ALA A 11 18.54 -2.02 -2.48
CA ALA A 11 17.81 -2.48 -1.31
C ALA A 11 16.38 -1.90 -1.28
N GLU A 12 16.23 -0.62 -1.58
CA GLU A 12 14.93 0.02 -1.64
C GLU A 12 14.06 -0.57 -2.75
N ARG A 13 14.63 -0.78 -3.94
CA ARG A 13 13.90 -1.41 -5.04
C ARG A 13 13.46 -2.82 -4.70
N LEU A 14 14.34 -3.60 -4.06
CA LEU A 14 14.00 -4.95 -3.63
C LEU A 14 12.85 -4.95 -2.62
N LYS A 15 12.86 -4.01 -1.69
CA LYS A 15 11.79 -3.87 -0.70
C LYS A 15 10.44 -3.66 -1.36
N ILE A 16 10.39 -2.79 -2.36
CA ILE A 16 9.16 -2.53 -3.11
C ILE A 16 8.76 -3.76 -3.94
N LEU A 17 9.71 -4.37 -4.63
CA LEU A 17 9.44 -5.57 -5.43
C LEU A 17 8.89 -6.70 -4.59
N LYS A 18 9.46 -6.93 -3.40
CA LYS A 18 8.97 -7.93 -2.46
C LYS A 18 7.56 -7.58 -1.97
N ALA A 19 7.30 -6.31 -1.72
CA ALA A 19 5.98 -5.85 -1.26
C ALA A 19 4.90 -6.11 -2.30
N VAL A 20 5.20 -5.97 -3.59
CA VAL A 20 4.22 -6.21 -4.66
C VAL A 20 4.20 -7.66 -5.16
N ALA A 21 5.13 -8.49 -4.74
CA ALA A 21 5.20 -9.89 -5.16
C ALA A 21 4.26 -10.77 -4.33
N SER A 22 2.98 -10.47 -4.35
CA SER A 22 1.95 -11.16 -3.59
C SER A 22 0.59 -10.88 -4.23
N ALA A 23 -0.18 -11.94 -4.48
CA ALA A 23 -1.53 -11.79 -5.03
C ALA A 23 -2.40 -10.92 -4.14
N VAL A 24 -2.36 -11.14 -2.82
CA VAL A 24 -3.16 -10.36 -1.86
C VAL A 24 -2.77 -8.88 -1.90
N ARG A 25 -1.48 -8.58 -1.88
CA ARG A 25 -1.03 -7.19 -1.86
C ARG A 25 -1.30 -6.48 -3.20
N LEU A 26 -1.20 -7.18 -4.32
CA LEU A 26 -1.61 -6.62 -5.61
C LEU A 26 -3.10 -6.31 -5.63
N ASP A 27 -3.92 -7.19 -5.05
CA ASP A 27 -5.36 -6.97 -4.95
C ASP A 27 -5.68 -5.77 -4.05
N ILE A 28 -4.97 -5.61 -2.94
CA ILE A 28 -5.13 -4.43 -2.08
C ILE A 28 -4.90 -3.15 -2.88
N LEU A 29 -3.78 -3.09 -3.61
CA LEU A 29 -3.45 -1.93 -4.43
C LEU A 29 -4.51 -1.70 -5.50
N GLU A 30 -5.02 -2.76 -6.12
CA GLU A 30 -6.04 -2.66 -7.16
C GLU A 30 -7.36 -2.11 -6.59
N TYR A 31 -7.85 -2.66 -5.49
CA TYR A 31 -9.09 -2.19 -4.87
C TYR A 31 -8.99 -0.73 -4.41
N LEU A 32 -7.82 -0.32 -3.92
CA LEU A 32 -7.63 1.05 -3.45
C LEU A 32 -7.46 2.08 -4.57
N LYS A 33 -7.42 1.66 -5.83
CA LYS A 33 -7.48 2.59 -6.97
C LYS A 33 -8.82 3.32 -7.04
N ASP A 34 -9.89 2.62 -6.67
CA ASP A 34 -11.24 3.19 -6.67
C ASP A 34 -11.92 2.89 -5.32
N PRO A 35 -11.56 3.64 -4.28
CA PRO A 35 -12.06 3.35 -2.94
C PRO A 35 -13.58 3.55 -2.82
N THR A 36 -14.16 4.49 -3.53
CA THR A 36 -15.61 4.72 -3.46
C THR A 36 -16.40 3.66 -4.22
N GLY A 37 -15.83 3.07 -5.25
CA GLY A 37 -16.47 1.99 -6.01
C GLY A 37 -16.32 0.63 -5.36
N ASN A 38 -15.29 0.42 -4.56
CA ASN A 38 -14.96 -0.89 -3.99
C ASN A 38 -15.32 -1.05 -2.51
N PHE A 39 -15.56 0.05 -1.79
CA PHE A 39 -15.78 -0.01 -0.35
C PHE A 39 -16.99 0.85 0.07
N PRO A 40 -17.71 0.43 1.13
CA PRO A 40 -18.83 1.23 1.63
C PRO A 40 -18.33 2.51 2.32
N ALA A 41 -19.24 3.46 2.51
CA ALA A 41 -18.93 4.69 3.23
C ALA A 41 -18.58 4.40 4.68
N GLN A 42 -17.72 5.20 5.25
CA GLN A 42 -17.20 5.07 6.62
C GLN A 42 -17.72 6.23 7.48
N ILE A 43 -17.79 6.00 8.80
CA ILE A 43 -18.27 7.01 9.74
C ILE A 43 -17.15 7.99 10.12
N ASP A 44 -15.98 7.46 10.52
CA ASP A 44 -14.91 8.26 11.08
C ASP A 44 -13.82 8.66 10.09
N GLY A 45 -13.94 8.27 8.82
CA GLY A 45 -12.96 8.58 7.80
C GLY A 45 -13.58 8.72 6.42
N ASP A 46 -13.00 9.58 5.61
CA ASP A 46 -13.35 9.74 4.20
C ASP A 46 -12.52 8.76 3.37
N ARG A 47 -13.20 7.98 2.52
CA ARG A 47 -12.55 6.92 1.74
C ARG A 47 -11.44 7.43 0.82
N VAL A 48 -11.55 8.65 0.33
CA VAL A 48 -10.55 9.25 -0.59
C VAL A 48 -9.49 10.02 0.19
N ARG A 49 -9.93 10.94 1.04
CA ARG A 49 -9.00 11.83 1.76
C ARG A 49 -8.17 11.08 2.80
N ASP A 50 -8.82 10.25 3.61
CA ASP A 50 -8.16 9.51 4.69
C ASP A 50 -7.73 8.11 4.24
N GLY A 51 -8.53 7.50 3.38
CA GLY A 51 -8.35 6.13 2.93
C GLY A 51 -9.41 5.20 3.47
N VAL A 52 -9.18 3.90 3.29
CA VAL A 52 -10.11 2.83 3.67
C VAL A 52 -9.60 2.15 4.93
N CYS A 53 -10.48 1.87 5.89
CA CYS A 53 -10.08 1.23 7.13
C CYS A 53 -9.68 -0.24 6.90
N ALA A 54 -8.80 -0.73 7.79
CA ALA A 54 -8.26 -2.08 7.69
C ALA A 54 -9.37 -3.15 7.68
N ASP A 55 -10.43 -2.96 8.46
CA ASP A 55 -11.54 -3.92 8.52
C ASP A 55 -12.26 -4.06 7.19
N PHE A 56 -12.51 -2.97 6.50
CA PHE A 56 -13.16 -3.02 5.19
C PHE A 56 -12.25 -3.68 4.15
N ILE A 57 -10.95 -3.44 4.24
CA ILE A 57 -9.99 -4.07 3.33
C ILE A 57 -9.97 -5.59 3.56
N ARG A 58 -9.87 -6.03 4.82
CA ARG A 58 -9.84 -7.47 5.11
C ARG A 58 -11.15 -8.17 4.71
N GLU A 59 -12.29 -7.51 4.91
CA GLU A 59 -13.59 -8.06 4.50
C GLU A 59 -13.67 -8.22 2.99
N LYS A 60 -13.20 -7.22 2.25
CA LYS A 60 -13.16 -7.28 0.78
C LYS A 60 -12.32 -8.46 0.30
N LEU A 61 -11.21 -8.73 0.96
CA LEU A 61 -10.29 -9.80 0.61
C LEU A 61 -10.70 -11.16 1.18
N GLY A 62 -11.60 -11.20 2.16
CA GLY A 62 -12.01 -12.43 2.81
C GLY A 62 -10.91 -13.07 3.66
N ILE A 63 -10.07 -12.27 4.32
CA ILE A 63 -8.95 -12.75 5.13
C ILE A 63 -9.07 -12.30 6.58
N ALA A 64 -8.29 -12.93 7.46
CA ALA A 64 -8.26 -12.60 8.88
C ALA A 64 -7.62 -11.22 9.12
N ALA A 65 -8.03 -10.56 10.20
CA ALA A 65 -7.53 -9.22 10.55
C ALA A 65 -6.01 -9.18 10.71
N ALA A 66 -5.42 -10.18 11.39
CA ALA A 66 -3.97 -10.24 11.59
C ALA A 66 -3.22 -10.40 10.27
N THR A 67 -3.76 -11.19 9.34
CA THR A 67 -3.17 -11.39 8.02
C THR A 67 -3.24 -10.09 7.21
N ALA A 68 -4.39 -9.42 7.22
CA ALA A 68 -4.54 -8.13 6.55
C ALA A 68 -3.58 -7.08 7.09
N SER A 69 -3.46 -7.01 8.42
CA SER A 69 -2.55 -6.06 9.09
C SER A 69 -1.12 -6.25 8.62
N ARG A 70 -0.66 -7.50 8.50
CA ARG A 70 0.71 -7.79 8.04
C ARG A 70 0.93 -7.32 6.60
N HIS A 71 -0.01 -7.60 5.71
CA HIS A 71 0.07 -7.14 4.31
C HIS A 71 0.06 -5.61 4.21
N LEU A 72 -0.81 -4.96 4.96
CA LEU A 72 -0.91 -3.50 4.96
C LEU A 72 0.37 -2.84 5.50
N THR A 73 0.97 -3.44 6.54
CA THR A 73 2.23 -2.97 7.10
C THR A 73 3.36 -3.08 6.08
N LEU A 74 3.45 -4.21 5.37
CA LEU A 74 4.48 -4.40 4.34
C LEU A 74 4.37 -3.36 3.23
N LEU A 75 3.15 -3.08 2.77
CA LEU A 75 2.92 -2.07 1.74
C LEU A 75 3.22 -0.65 2.24
N THR A 76 2.85 -0.35 3.48
CA THR A 76 3.12 0.95 4.10
C THR A 76 4.62 1.16 4.31
N ASP A 77 5.32 0.14 4.82
CA ASP A 77 6.77 0.19 5.03
C ASP A 77 7.54 0.35 3.72
N ALA A 78 7.02 -0.19 2.63
CA ALA A 78 7.61 -0.01 1.30
C ALA A 78 7.28 1.36 0.70
N GLY A 79 6.47 2.17 1.36
CA GLY A 79 6.11 3.49 0.89
C GLY A 79 4.99 3.52 -0.16
N LEU A 80 4.34 2.39 -0.42
CA LEU A 80 3.29 2.30 -1.44
C LEU A 80 1.91 2.69 -0.93
N LEU A 81 1.71 2.68 0.39
CA LEU A 81 0.50 3.14 1.04
C LEU A 81 0.83 4.21 2.07
N PHE A 82 -0.10 5.13 2.26
CA PHE A 82 -0.15 6.00 3.42
C PHE A 82 -1.11 5.39 4.45
N ALA A 83 -0.72 5.43 5.71
CA ALA A 83 -1.57 5.04 6.83
C ALA A 83 -1.92 6.28 7.63
N THR A 84 -3.20 6.53 7.84
CA THR A 84 -3.70 7.66 8.62
C THR A 84 -4.45 7.15 9.83
N ARG A 85 -4.02 7.56 11.02
CA ARG A 85 -4.68 7.19 12.27
C ARG A 85 -5.67 8.27 12.67
N LYS A 86 -6.93 7.87 12.92
CA LYS A 86 -7.98 8.81 13.26
C LYS A 86 -9.02 8.12 14.13
N LYS A 87 -9.26 8.64 15.32
CA LYS A 87 -10.24 8.10 16.29
C LYS A 87 -10.05 6.61 16.57
N GLY A 88 -8.81 6.18 16.68
CA GLY A 88 -8.49 4.77 16.96
C GLY A 88 -8.50 3.84 15.75
N TRP A 89 -8.98 4.32 14.60
CA TRP A 89 -8.97 3.57 13.35
C TRP A 89 -7.74 3.91 12.53
N THR A 90 -7.26 2.95 11.73
CA THR A 90 -6.22 3.20 10.74
C THR A 90 -6.80 3.07 9.35
N PHE A 91 -6.60 4.10 8.55
CA PHE A 91 -7.09 4.19 7.17
C PHE A 91 -5.91 4.15 6.22
N TYR A 92 -6.08 3.48 5.09
CA TYR A 92 -5.01 3.27 4.12
C TYR A 92 -5.42 3.81 2.75
N ARG A 93 -4.51 4.54 2.12
CA ARG A 93 -4.68 4.99 0.73
C ARG A 93 -3.38 4.84 -0.03
N ARG A 94 -3.48 4.76 -1.34
CA ARG A 94 -2.32 4.58 -2.20
C ARG A 94 -1.45 5.83 -2.19
N ASN A 95 -0.13 5.61 -2.19
CA ASN A 95 0.84 6.66 -2.44
C ASN A 95 1.10 6.71 -3.95
N GLU A 96 0.28 7.45 -4.68
CA GLU A 96 0.34 7.48 -6.14
C GLU A 96 1.68 7.98 -6.66
N GLN A 97 2.27 8.95 -5.98
CA GLN A 97 3.56 9.50 -6.39
C GLN A 97 4.68 8.44 -6.29
N ALA A 98 4.71 7.70 -5.19
CA ALA A 98 5.70 6.65 -5.00
C ALA A 98 5.50 5.51 -6.00
N ILE A 99 4.25 5.12 -6.25
CA ILE A 99 3.92 4.05 -7.18
C ILE A 99 4.36 4.43 -8.60
N ARG A 100 4.06 5.66 -9.04
CA ARG A 100 4.47 6.15 -10.36
C ARG A 100 5.98 6.21 -10.49
N ARG A 101 6.67 6.68 -9.44
CA ARG A 101 8.13 6.76 -9.42
C ARG A 101 8.75 5.38 -9.56
N PHE A 102 8.24 4.42 -8.81
CA PHE A 102 8.72 3.03 -8.85
C PHE A 102 8.51 2.42 -10.24
N ALA A 103 7.31 2.55 -10.82
CA ALA A 103 7.00 2.00 -12.13
C ALA A 103 7.91 2.59 -13.22
N LYS A 104 8.14 3.89 -13.17
CA LYS A 104 9.00 4.59 -14.12
C LYS A 104 10.46 4.16 -13.97
N GLN A 105 10.92 4.03 -12.74
CA GLN A 105 12.28 3.60 -12.45
C GLN A 105 12.50 2.15 -12.89
N LEU A 106 11.54 1.28 -12.65
CA LEU A 106 11.59 -0.11 -13.07
C LEU A 106 11.69 -0.21 -14.60
N GLN A 107 10.90 0.60 -15.30
CA GLN A 107 10.96 0.63 -16.77
C GLN A 107 12.34 1.04 -17.27
N SER A 108 12.95 2.04 -16.64
CA SER A 108 14.29 2.51 -17.03
C SER A 108 15.38 1.50 -16.71
N ASP A 109 15.26 0.80 -15.57
CA ASP A 109 16.32 -0.05 -15.04
C ASP A 109 16.30 -1.47 -15.61
N LEU A 110 15.17 -1.91 -16.13
CA LEU A 110 15.04 -3.22 -16.77
C LEU A 110 15.08 -3.10 -18.28
#